data_de4d3ec1beecfb9abe93658e22d6c5d8
#
_entry.id   de4d3ec1beecfb9abe93658e22d6c5d8
#
_cell.length_a   1.000
_cell.length_b   1.000
_cell.length_c   1.000
_cell.angle_alpha   90.00
_cell.angle_beta   90.00
_cell.angle_gamma   90.00
#
_symmetry.space_group_name_H-M   'P 1'
#
loop_
_entity.id
_entity.type
_entity.pdbx_description
1 polymer ?
#
loop_
_entity_poly.entity_id
_entity_poly.type
_entity_poly.pdbx_seq_one_letter_code
_entity_poly.pdbx_strand_id
1 'polypeptide(L)'
;MADMTYYVALPFVFSDDGVAAGEATECFSANAAVMRAEALSRKPGHAGAVAFSRTGDPPSGDFTDATLIRKFGDDVPDDLSAL
;
A
#
# COMPACT_ATOMS: atom_id res chain seq x y z
N MET A 1 13.07 -21.37 3.06
CA MET A 1 12.73 -21.20 2.08
C MET A 1 11.45 -20.91 1.50
N ALA A 2 10.40 -20.59 2.11
CA ALA A 2 9.13 -20.27 1.50
C ALA A 2 8.98 -18.79 1.40
N ASP A 3 9.18 -18.25 0.22
CA ASP A 3 8.88 -16.86 -0.02
C ASP A 3 7.37 -16.67 0.06
N MET A 4 6.95 -15.62 0.72
CA MET A 4 5.54 -15.27 0.84
C MET A 4 5.28 -13.94 0.17
N THR A 5 4.14 -13.84 -0.49
CA THR A 5 3.73 -12.58 -1.10
C THR A 5 2.65 -11.95 -0.22
N TYR A 6 2.89 -10.72 0.17
CA TYR A 6 1.95 -9.95 0.96
C TYR A 6 1.29 -8.92 0.06
N TYR A 7 -0.01 -8.77 0.21
CA TYR A 7 -0.79 -7.77 -0.52
C TYR A 7 -1.26 -6.74 0.49
N VAL A 8 -0.98 -5.47 0.23
CA VAL A 8 -1.21 -4.42 1.21
C VAL A 8 -1.98 -3.27 0.58
N ALA A 9 -2.93 -2.73 1.33
CA ALA A 9 -3.60 -1.48 1.00
C ALA A 9 -3.09 -0.41 1.97
N LEU A 10 -2.56 0.68 1.42
CA LEU A 10 -1.97 1.75 2.21
C LEU A 10 -2.65 3.06 1.87
N PRO A 11 -3.37 3.67 2.82
CA PRO A 11 -3.98 4.97 2.58
C PRO A 11 -2.96 6.10 2.76
N PHE A 12 -3.22 7.20 2.07
CA PHE A 12 -2.46 8.43 2.27
C PHE A 12 -3.42 9.50 2.75
N VAL A 13 -3.04 10.22 3.79
CA VAL A 13 -3.90 11.20 4.42
C VAL A 13 -3.27 12.59 4.28
N PHE A 14 -4.10 13.62 4.29
CA PHE A 14 -3.62 14.98 4.27
C PHE A 14 -3.02 15.33 5.63
N SER A 15 -1.88 16.01 5.60
CA SER A 15 -1.20 16.46 6.80
C SER A 15 -0.77 17.91 6.61
N ASP A 16 -0.21 18.52 7.65
CA ASP A 16 0.24 19.91 7.57
C ASP A 16 1.33 20.11 6.53
N ASP A 17 2.13 19.08 6.29
CA ASP A 17 3.23 19.16 5.33
C ASP A 17 2.89 18.56 3.97
N GLY A 18 1.63 18.24 3.73
CA GLY A 18 1.18 17.64 2.47
C GLY A 18 0.46 16.33 2.69
N VAL A 19 1.02 15.25 2.17
CA VAL A 19 0.40 13.93 2.24
C VAL A 19 1.33 12.97 2.95
N ALA A 20 0.78 12.21 3.89
CA ALA A 20 1.54 11.23 4.66
C ALA A 20 0.88 9.86 4.59
N ALA A 21 1.67 8.81 4.69
CA ALA A 21 1.15 7.45 4.72
C ALA A 21 0.39 7.21 6.02
N GLY A 22 -0.77 6.57 5.90
CA GLY A 22 -1.55 6.17 7.05
C GLY A 22 -1.23 4.75 7.47
N GLU A 23 -2.22 4.06 8.04
CA GLU A 23 -2.03 2.71 8.54
C GLU A 23 -2.25 1.69 7.43
N ALA A 24 -1.25 0.85 7.19
CA ALA A 24 -1.33 -0.18 6.16
C ALA A 24 -2.23 -1.34 6.61
N THR A 25 -2.97 -1.92 5.67
CA THR A 25 -3.81 -3.09 5.92
C THR A 25 -3.34 -4.24 5.03
N GLU A 26 -2.99 -5.36 5.64
CA GLU A 26 -2.63 -6.55 4.89
C GLU A 26 -3.89 -7.24 4.38
N CYS A 27 -3.85 -7.69 3.14
CA CYS A 27 -4.97 -8.34 2.48
C CYS A 27 -4.55 -9.74 1.99
N PHE A 28 -5.54 -10.57 1.65
CA PHE A 28 -5.27 -11.95 1.26
C PHE A 28 -4.95 -12.13 -0.22
N SER A 29 -5.25 -11.14 -1.06
CA SER A 29 -5.03 -11.23 -2.48
C SER A 29 -4.84 -9.85 -3.08
N ALA A 30 -4.36 -9.80 -4.33
CA ALA A 30 -4.20 -8.55 -5.05
C ALA A 30 -5.56 -7.86 -5.20
N ASN A 31 -6.60 -8.62 -5.53
CA ASN A 31 -7.94 -8.07 -5.70
C ASN A 31 -8.47 -7.48 -4.39
N ALA A 32 -8.26 -8.17 -3.28
CA ALA A 32 -8.68 -7.68 -1.97
C ALA A 32 -7.95 -6.38 -1.61
N ALA A 33 -6.65 -6.29 -1.92
CA ALA A 33 -5.88 -5.08 -1.67
C ALA A 33 -6.40 -3.91 -2.51
N VAL A 34 -6.72 -4.15 -3.76
CA VAL A 34 -7.26 -3.13 -4.65
C VAL A 34 -8.60 -2.62 -4.12
N MET A 35 -9.49 -3.54 -3.74
CA MET A 35 -10.80 -3.15 -3.21
C MET A 35 -10.68 -2.37 -1.91
N ARG A 36 -9.78 -2.78 -1.04
CA ARG A 36 -9.56 -2.08 0.22
C ARG A 36 -8.97 -0.68 -0.02
N ALA A 37 -7.99 -0.59 -0.93
CA ALA A 37 -7.39 0.71 -1.26
C ALA A 37 -8.42 1.67 -1.85
N GLU A 38 -9.31 1.17 -2.70
CA GLU A 38 -10.38 1.99 -3.26
C GLU A 38 -11.29 2.51 -2.15
N ALA A 39 -11.69 1.65 -1.23
CA ALA A 39 -12.54 2.05 -0.11
C ALA A 39 -11.84 3.08 0.78
N LEU A 40 -10.55 2.88 1.05
CA LEU A 40 -9.78 3.81 1.87
C LEU A 40 -9.64 5.16 1.19
N SER A 41 -9.49 5.17 -0.14
CA SER A 41 -9.32 6.43 -0.87
C SER A 41 -10.56 7.32 -0.83
N ARG A 42 -11.73 6.73 -0.53
CA ARG A 42 -12.98 7.47 -0.48
C ARG A 42 -13.29 8.03 0.89
N LYS A 43 -12.50 7.71 1.91
CA LYS A 43 -12.77 8.22 3.24
C LYS A 43 -12.42 9.69 3.37
N PRO A 44 -13.20 10.48 4.14
CA PRO A 44 -12.88 11.89 4.37
C PRO A 44 -11.49 12.03 4.98
N GLY A 45 -10.75 13.03 4.52
CA GLY A 45 -9.40 13.29 5.02
C GLY A 45 -8.31 12.47 4.36
N HIS A 46 -8.68 11.54 3.47
CA HIS A 46 -7.70 10.75 2.76
C HIS A 46 -7.42 11.37 1.39
N ALA A 47 -6.14 11.47 1.03
CA ALA A 47 -5.72 11.97 -0.27
C ALA A 47 -5.86 10.90 -1.34
N GLY A 48 -5.75 9.64 -0.94
CA GLY A 48 -5.84 8.51 -1.84
C GLY A 48 -5.34 7.26 -1.14
N ALA A 49 -5.03 6.24 -1.92
CA ALA A 49 -4.51 4.98 -1.38
C ALA A 49 -3.80 4.21 -2.49
N VAL A 50 -2.93 3.29 -2.10
CA VAL A 50 -2.27 2.39 -3.05
C VAL A 50 -2.49 0.95 -2.62
N ALA A 51 -2.55 0.06 -3.60
CA ALA A 51 -2.49 -1.37 -3.37
C ALA A 51 -1.15 -1.83 -3.94
N PHE A 52 -0.39 -2.55 -3.14
CA PHE A 52 0.90 -3.05 -3.59
C PHE A 52 1.16 -4.45 -3.03
N SER A 53 2.13 -5.13 -3.60
CA SER A 53 2.56 -6.43 -3.11
C SER A 53 4.04 -6.41 -2.79
N ARG A 54 4.44 -7.28 -1.89
CA ARG A 54 5.83 -7.45 -1.52
C ARG A 54 6.05 -8.93 -1.25
N THR A 55 7.11 -9.46 -1.84
CA THR A 55 7.46 -10.88 -1.67
C THR A 55 8.76 -10.97 -0.88
N GLY A 56 8.82 -11.90 0.05
CA GLY A 56 10.02 -12.10 0.84
C GLY A 56 9.92 -13.28 1.77
N ASP A 57 11.00 -13.45 2.53
CA ASP A 57 11.10 -14.52 3.53
C ASP A 57 11.04 -13.87 4.91
N PRO A 58 9.90 -13.94 5.60
CA PRO A 58 9.78 -13.28 6.90
C PRO A 58 10.83 -13.70 7.94
N PRO A 59 11.20 -14.98 8.05
CA PRO A 59 12.21 -15.36 9.03
C PRO A 59 13.57 -14.72 8.83
N SER A 60 13.96 -14.46 7.57
CA SER A 60 15.24 -13.83 7.29
C SER A 60 15.13 -12.32 7.16
N GLY A 61 13.93 -11.81 7.00
CA GLY A 61 13.72 -10.38 6.80
C GLY A 61 14.04 -9.89 5.41
N ASP A 62 14.32 -10.80 4.47
CA ASP A 62 14.66 -10.42 3.11
C ASP A 62 13.40 -10.23 2.27
N PHE A 63 13.12 -8.99 1.89
CA PHE A 63 11.96 -8.68 1.07
C PHE A 63 12.40 -7.98 -0.21
N THR A 64 11.69 -8.26 -1.30
CA THR A 64 11.88 -7.54 -2.55
C THR A 64 11.26 -6.15 -2.43
N ASP A 65 11.54 -5.30 -3.41
CA ASP A 65 10.90 -3.99 -3.46
C ASP A 65 9.39 -4.16 -3.67
N ALA A 66 8.63 -3.21 -3.15
CA ALA A 66 7.19 -3.24 -3.32
C ALA A 66 6.82 -3.05 -4.79
N THR A 67 5.81 -3.82 -5.25
CA THR A 67 5.29 -3.71 -6.60
C THR A 67 3.93 -3.06 -6.56
N LEU A 68 3.79 -1.91 -7.20
CA LEU A 68 2.51 -1.21 -7.24
C LEU A 68 1.51 -2.00 -8.08
N ILE A 69 0.36 -2.31 -7.50
CA ILE A 69 -0.72 -2.98 -8.19
C ILE A 69 -1.69 -1.93 -8.75
N ARG A 70 -2.10 -0.99 -7.91
CA ARG A 70 -3.01 0.07 -8.32
C ARG A 70 -2.90 1.27 -7.40
N LYS A 71 -3.10 2.46 -7.96
CA LYS A 71 -3.05 3.71 -7.22
C LYS A 71 -4.39 4.42 -7.37
N PHE A 72 -4.90 4.99 -6.28
CA PHE A 72 -6.11 5.79 -6.28
C PHE A 72 -5.76 7.18 -5.76
N GLY A 73 -6.07 8.21 -6.51
CA GLY A 73 -5.83 9.59 -6.12
C GLY A 73 -4.60 10.17 -6.80
N ASP A 74 -4.64 11.48 -7.06
CA ASP A 74 -3.56 12.16 -7.79
C ASP A 74 -2.41 12.58 -6.88
N ASP A 75 -2.68 12.73 -5.60
CA ASP A 75 -1.67 13.20 -4.66
C ASP A 75 -0.86 12.08 -4.02
N VAL A 76 -1.07 10.86 -4.47
CA VAL A 76 -0.39 9.69 -3.94
C VAL A 76 0.89 9.45 -4.73
N PRO A 77 2.02 9.21 -4.05
CA PRO A 77 3.29 9.01 -4.76
C PRO A 77 3.29 7.71 -5.55
N ASP A 78 3.96 7.74 -6.72
CA ASP A 78 4.14 6.54 -7.53
C ASP A 78 5.34 5.74 -7.07
N ASP A 79 6.25 6.37 -6.36
CA ASP A 79 7.49 5.74 -5.93
C ASP A 79 7.29 5.06 -4.58
N LEU A 80 7.32 3.74 -4.57
CA LEU A 80 7.15 2.96 -3.36
C LEU A 80 8.48 2.66 -2.65
N SER A 81 9.59 3.15 -3.17
CA SER A 81 10.88 2.85 -2.56
C SER A 81 11.05 3.46 -1.17
N ALA A 82 10.23 4.43 -0.83
CA ALA A 82 10.26 5.05 0.49
C ALA A 82 9.42 4.29 1.54
N LEU A 83 8.73 3.26 1.12
CA LEU A 83 7.87 2.48 2.02
C LEU A 83 8.63 1.41 2.79
#